data_c215558b4bbb161c70a941437111a4cf
#
_entry.id   c215558b4bbb161c70a941437111a4cf
#
_cell.length_a   1.000
_cell.length_b   1.000
_cell.length_c   1.000
_cell.angle_alpha   90.00
_cell.angle_beta   90.00
_cell.angle_gamma   90.00
#
_symmetry.space_group_name_H-M   'P 1'
#
loop_
_entity.id
_entity.type
_entity.pdbx_description
1 polymer ?
#
loop_
_entity_poly.entity_id
_entity_poly.type
_entity_poly.pdbx_seq_one_letter_code
_entity_poly.pdbx_strand_id
1 'polypeptide(L)'
;MPRLGEMLVDEGLLDKEHVSEALRAQVMWGGRLGTNLVELGYLSLDDLTKALGRLHALPAALKSHFSRAEPDLQRRLSARLAEKHACVPLVRAGKRIVVAALSPLTPAAVKEVSNEVGCSPAELVQSIGAELRIRFQLEKIYRVERDPRFLRANGTRSEDSQVFQLAPKIDPALEAKLMSDEVSVVDGIPQPVARPNMVDDSDALPPSVPEPPYDPMAGERRRYLKTLSDLLRETGDHKDAILRASRLAKRKKDVFRDLQNATQRIFAGADREAVAGRAIDAVESLIKLASASMLLVIRGKAAVSWLGFARDGTELPAIAVPLEHHGLFPSAVNRKVTMRGESGNLNALDYLLLASLGSRFGDLVVTPIKVGEHIIAMFAAAKPSGVRLDGLEEIAEATGAGFARLMRDASK
;
A
#
# COMPACT_ATOMS: atom_id res chain seq x y z
N MET A 1 -3.56 2.28 32.96
CA MET A 1 -2.41 3.01 32.41
C MET A 1 -2.93 3.93 31.32
N PRO A 2 -2.54 5.21 31.28
CA PRO A 2 -2.93 6.12 30.21
C PRO A 2 -2.46 5.56 28.87
N ARG A 3 -3.19 5.86 27.79
CA ARG A 3 -2.77 5.49 26.45
C ARG A 3 -1.67 6.47 25.97
N LEU A 4 -0.76 6.00 25.13
CA LEU A 4 0.34 6.84 24.61
C LEU A 4 -0.15 8.17 24.01
N GLY A 5 -1.22 8.14 23.23
CA GLY A 5 -1.77 9.36 22.62
C GLY A 5 -2.31 10.35 23.63
N GLU A 6 -3.02 9.89 24.65
CA GLU A 6 -3.54 10.72 25.76
C GLU A 6 -2.39 11.40 26.50
N MET A 7 -1.37 10.61 26.87
CA MET A 7 -0.19 11.13 27.57
C MET A 7 0.56 12.19 26.77
N LEU A 8 0.72 12.01 25.45
CA LEU A 8 1.41 12.97 24.58
C LEU A 8 0.63 14.28 24.43
N VAL A 9 -0.71 14.23 24.44
CA VAL A 9 -1.57 15.42 24.44
C VAL A 9 -1.53 16.13 25.78
N ASP A 10 -1.63 15.39 26.89
CA ASP A 10 -1.59 15.95 28.26
C ASP A 10 -0.24 16.62 28.57
N GLU A 11 0.86 16.11 28.00
CA GLU A 11 2.20 16.69 28.09
C GLU A 11 2.42 17.88 27.13
N GLY A 12 1.43 18.21 26.26
CA GLY A 12 1.52 19.29 25.29
C GLY A 12 2.52 19.02 24.15
N LEU A 13 2.91 17.76 23.92
CA LEU A 13 3.80 17.37 22.84
C LEU A 13 3.08 17.24 21.50
N LEU A 14 1.78 16.96 21.55
CA LEU A 14 0.92 16.80 20.37
C LEU A 14 -0.47 17.37 20.62
N ASP A 15 -1.14 17.76 19.54
CA ASP A 15 -2.56 18.10 19.56
C ASP A 15 -3.42 16.85 19.31
N LYS A 16 -4.69 16.91 19.72
CA LYS A 16 -5.66 15.83 19.50
C LYS A 16 -5.83 15.48 18.00
N GLU A 17 -5.69 16.49 17.14
CA GLU A 17 -5.75 16.30 15.68
C GLU A 17 -4.62 15.43 15.17
N HIS A 18 -3.38 15.65 15.62
CA HIS A 18 -2.21 14.83 15.26
C HIS A 18 -2.40 13.37 15.68
N VAL A 19 -2.92 13.14 16.88
CA VAL A 19 -3.22 11.78 17.36
C VAL A 19 -4.32 11.13 16.51
N SER A 20 -5.38 11.86 16.18
CA SER A 20 -6.46 11.36 15.33
C SER A 20 -5.98 11.01 13.92
N GLU A 21 -5.11 11.83 13.34
CA GLU A 21 -4.51 11.56 12.02
C GLU A 21 -3.58 10.34 12.06
N ALA A 22 -2.77 10.20 13.11
CA ALA A 22 -1.92 9.03 13.29
C ALA A 22 -2.72 7.74 13.50
N LEU A 23 -3.88 7.80 14.17
CA LEU A 23 -4.82 6.68 14.27
C LEU A 23 -5.43 6.30 12.92
N ARG A 24 -5.81 7.29 12.10
CA ARG A 24 -6.26 7.04 10.71
C ARG A 24 -5.15 6.42 9.87
N ALA A 25 -3.92 6.95 9.97
CA ALA A 25 -2.76 6.39 9.31
C ALA A 25 -2.48 4.94 9.78
N GLN A 26 -2.67 4.65 11.08
CA GLN A 26 -2.53 3.30 11.62
C GLN A 26 -3.52 2.31 11.00
N VAL A 27 -4.75 2.72 10.69
CA VAL A 27 -5.73 1.87 9.98
C VAL A 27 -5.18 1.48 8.60
N MET A 28 -4.52 2.40 7.88
CA MET A 28 -4.00 2.13 6.53
C MET A 28 -2.62 1.45 6.54
N TRP A 29 -1.71 1.95 7.38
CA TRP A 29 -0.32 1.52 7.37
C TRP A 29 -0.02 0.42 8.38
N GLY A 30 -0.94 0.16 9.30
CA GLY A 30 -0.76 -0.77 10.40
C GLY A 30 0.25 -0.28 11.42
N GLY A 31 0.79 -1.22 12.23
CA GLY A 31 1.81 -0.98 13.23
C GLY A 31 1.35 -0.17 14.43
N ARG A 32 2.29 0.44 15.13
CA ARG A 32 2.05 1.13 16.40
C ARG A 32 1.75 2.61 16.18
N LEU A 33 0.91 3.21 17.03
CA LEU A 33 0.59 4.63 16.98
C LEU A 33 1.85 5.51 17.00
N GLY A 34 2.80 5.24 17.91
CA GLY A 34 4.03 6.01 18.00
C GLY A 34 4.85 5.99 16.72
N THR A 35 4.91 4.87 16.02
CA THR A 35 5.60 4.76 14.74
C THR A 35 4.91 5.61 13.67
N ASN A 36 3.57 5.60 13.61
CA ASN A 36 2.83 6.44 12.67
C ASN A 36 2.99 7.94 12.97
N LEU A 37 3.06 8.34 14.25
CA LEU A 37 3.34 9.73 14.64
C LEU A 37 4.71 10.21 14.14
N VAL A 38 5.74 9.36 14.23
CA VAL A 38 7.07 9.68 13.69
C VAL A 38 7.07 9.72 12.16
N GLU A 39 6.38 8.78 11.50
CA GLU A 39 6.28 8.72 10.05
C GLU A 39 5.54 9.90 9.44
N LEU A 40 4.56 10.45 10.16
CA LEU A 40 3.85 11.68 9.81
C LEU A 40 4.67 12.96 10.12
N GLY A 41 5.79 12.82 10.83
CA GLY A 41 6.66 13.94 11.17
C GLY A 41 6.22 14.75 12.40
N TYR A 42 5.24 14.27 13.17
CA TYR A 42 4.72 14.97 14.35
C TYR A 42 5.60 14.79 15.58
N LEU A 43 6.42 13.74 15.63
CA LEU A 43 7.26 13.44 16.76
C LEU A 43 8.63 12.91 16.30
N SER A 44 9.71 13.32 16.96
CA SER A 44 11.03 12.72 16.72
C SER A 44 11.10 11.30 17.34
N LEU A 45 12.00 10.45 16.80
CA LEU A 45 12.23 9.11 17.36
C LEU A 45 12.72 9.17 18.83
N ASP A 46 13.50 10.18 19.17
CA ASP A 46 14.01 10.34 20.55
C ASP A 46 12.92 10.80 21.49
N ASP A 47 12.04 11.71 21.08
CA ASP A 47 10.94 12.16 21.91
C ASP A 47 9.89 11.07 22.11
N LEU A 48 9.58 10.30 21.04
CA LEU A 48 8.78 9.09 21.17
C LEU A 48 9.40 8.12 22.17
N THR A 49 10.71 7.87 22.08
CA THR A 49 11.40 6.92 22.95
C THR A 49 11.35 7.39 24.42
N LYS A 50 11.54 8.69 24.68
CA LYS A 50 11.39 9.28 26.03
C LYS A 50 9.96 9.10 26.57
N ALA A 51 8.95 9.37 25.73
CA ALA A 51 7.55 9.19 26.09
C ALA A 51 7.23 7.72 26.42
N LEU A 52 7.71 6.77 25.59
CA LEU A 52 7.57 5.34 25.88
C LEU A 52 8.29 4.92 27.16
N GLY A 53 9.46 5.49 27.46
CA GLY A 53 10.18 5.29 28.71
C GLY A 53 9.34 5.69 29.92
N ARG A 54 8.71 6.88 29.87
CA ARG A 54 7.79 7.37 30.90
C ARG A 54 6.56 6.47 31.07
N LEU A 55 5.93 6.12 29.93
CA LEU A 55 4.75 5.27 29.89
C LEU A 55 4.98 3.91 30.56
N HIS A 56 6.14 3.32 30.35
CA HIS A 56 6.49 2.00 30.87
C HIS A 56 7.34 2.05 32.17
N ALA A 57 7.65 3.25 32.71
CA ALA A 57 8.55 3.46 33.83
C ALA A 57 9.92 2.76 33.65
N LEU A 58 10.46 2.80 32.42
CA LEU A 58 11.74 2.22 32.03
C LEU A 58 12.67 3.27 31.40
N PRO A 59 14.00 3.12 31.50
CA PRO A 59 14.94 3.99 30.78
C PRO A 59 14.69 4.01 29.28
N ALA A 60 14.84 5.17 28.66
CA ALA A 60 14.69 5.35 27.20
C ALA A 60 16.01 5.05 26.49
N ALA A 61 15.99 4.15 25.51
CA ALA A 61 17.14 3.85 24.64
C ALA A 61 17.18 4.82 23.44
N LEU A 62 17.90 5.94 23.59
CA LEU A 62 18.02 7.00 22.58
C LEU A 62 19.05 6.65 21.49
N LYS A 63 19.11 7.42 20.40
CA LYS A 63 20.05 7.25 19.28
C LYS A 63 21.50 7.08 19.74
N SER A 64 21.94 7.90 20.69
CA SER A 64 23.29 7.86 21.26
C SER A 64 23.64 6.53 21.95
N HIS A 65 22.67 5.84 22.54
CA HIS A 65 22.90 4.54 23.17
C HIS A 65 23.15 3.45 22.14
N PHE A 66 22.42 3.47 21.01
CA PHE A 66 22.64 2.53 19.90
C PHE A 66 23.96 2.80 19.18
N SER A 67 24.41 4.06 19.07
CA SER A 67 25.70 4.41 18.46
C SER A 67 26.89 3.92 19.28
N ARG A 68 26.71 3.74 20.60
CA ARG A 68 27.74 3.25 21.54
C ARG A 68 27.57 1.76 21.87
N ALA A 69 26.65 1.08 21.19
CA ALA A 69 26.40 -0.33 21.44
C ALA A 69 27.65 -1.18 21.13
N GLU A 70 27.87 -2.19 21.98
CA GLU A 70 29.02 -3.10 21.88
C GLU A 70 28.70 -4.25 20.90
N PRO A 71 29.38 -4.35 19.74
CA PRO A 71 29.09 -5.39 18.75
C PRO A 71 29.30 -6.81 19.28
N ASP A 72 30.30 -7.01 20.17
CA ASP A 72 30.58 -8.32 20.76
C ASP A 72 29.49 -8.78 21.70
N LEU A 73 28.90 -7.84 22.45
CA LEU A 73 27.77 -8.12 23.32
C LEU A 73 26.50 -8.44 22.48
N GLN A 74 26.31 -7.70 21.41
CA GLN A 74 25.18 -7.94 20.49
C GLN A 74 25.25 -9.33 19.86
N ARG A 75 26.45 -9.79 19.46
CA ARG A 75 26.64 -11.13 18.88
C ARG A 75 26.39 -12.29 19.87
N ARG A 76 26.35 -12.04 21.16
CA ARG A 76 26.04 -13.08 22.17
C ARG A 76 24.56 -13.46 22.15
N LEU A 77 23.67 -12.54 21.80
CA LEU A 77 22.23 -12.84 21.67
C LEU A 77 21.96 -13.47 20.32
N SER A 78 21.31 -14.62 20.27
CA SER A 78 20.92 -15.27 19.01
C SER A 78 19.86 -14.47 18.26
N ALA A 79 19.88 -14.54 16.93
CA ALA A 79 18.88 -13.91 16.07
C ALA A 79 17.45 -14.32 16.49
N ARG A 80 17.28 -15.62 16.82
CA ARG A 80 15.97 -16.16 17.24
C ARG A 80 15.42 -15.50 18.50
N LEU A 81 16.24 -15.27 19.53
CA LEU A 81 15.78 -14.62 20.77
C LEU A 81 15.66 -13.10 20.58
N ALA A 82 16.56 -12.48 19.82
CA ALA A 82 16.49 -11.08 19.47
C ALA A 82 15.17 -10.74 18.74
N GLU A 83 14.78 -11.55 17.77
CA GLU A 83 13.53 -11.43 17.03
C GLU A 83 12.31 -11.76 17.90
N LYS A 84 12.33 -12.92 18.60
CA LYS A 84 11.22 -13.38 19.46
C LYS A 84 10.82 -12.33 20.49
N HIS A 85 11.81 -11.66 21.10
CA HIS A 85 11.58 -10.66 22.16
C HIS A 85 11.70 -9.22 21.66
N ALA A 86 11.96 -9.02 20.36
CA ALA A 86 12.18 -7.72 19.74
C ALA A 86 13.14 -6.86 20.59
N CYS A 87 14.32 -7.37 20.90
CA CYS A 87 15.27 -6.72 21.79
C CYS A 87 16.72 -6.81 21.28
N VAL A 88 17.55 -5.87 21.73
CA VAL A 88 18.96 -5.75 21.30
C VAL A 88 19.81 -5.37 22.52
N PRO A 89 20.87 -6.12 22.87
CA PRO A 89 21.85 -5.69 23.85
C PRO A 89 22.59 -4.44 23.41
N LEU A 90 22.82 -3.52 24.33
CA LEU A 90 23.49 -2.25 24.03
C LEU A 90 24.91 -2.18 24.60
N VAL A 91 25.02 -2.15 25.91
CA VAL A 91 26.30 -1.97 26.60
C VAL A 91 26.38 -2.81 27.87
N ARG A 92 27.60 -3.09 28.28
CA ARG A 92 27.92 -3.67 29.58
C ARG A 92 28.45 -2.58 30.54
N ALA A 93 27.80 -2.39 31.64
CA ALA A 93 28.21 -1.45 32.68
C ALA A 93 28.56 -2.25 33.95
N GLY A 94 29.81 -2.63 34.09
CA GLY A 94 30.27 -3.55 35.14
C GLY A 94 29.62 -4.93 35.01
N LYS A 95 28.87 -5.37 36.03
CA LYS A 95 28.09 -6.61 35.97
C LYS A 95 26.75 -6.47 35.26
N ARG A 96 26.24 -5.23 35.06
CA ARG A 96 24.94 -4.98 34.46
C ARG A 96 25.03 -4.94 32.96
N ILE A 97 24.03 -5.52 32.27
CA ILE A 97 23.86 -5.47 30.82
C ILE A 97 22.58 -4.72 30.51
N VAL A 98 22.71 -3.67 29.72
CA VAL A 98 21.57 -2.88 29.25
C VAL A 98 21.04 -3.49 27.94
N VAL A 99 19.74 -3.79 27.89
CA VAL A 99 19.04 -4.35 26.74
C VAL A 99 17.90 -3.40 26.36
N ALA A 100 17.89 -2.95 25.11
CA ALA A 100 16.78 -2.19 24.57
C ALA A 100 15.74 -3.14 23.98
N ALA A 101 14.49 -2.97 24.36
CA ALA A 101 13.38 -3.78 23.86
C ALA A 101 12.24 -2.90 23.35
N LEU A 102 11.44 -3.46 22.45
CA LEU A 102 10.27 -2.79 21.87
C LEU A 102 9.11 -2.65 22.86
N SER A 103 9.05 -3.55 23.84
CA SER A 103 8.08 -3.59 24.94
C SER A 103 8.78 -4.11 26.20
N PRO A 104 8.24 -3.85 27.41
CA PRO A 104 8.77 -4.45 28.62
C PRO A 104 8.89 -5.98 28.49
N LEU A 105 10.06 -6.52 28.80
CA LEU A 105 10.28 -7.95 28.75
C LEU A 105 9.56 -8.64 29.90
N THR A 106 8.92 -9.75 29.64
CA THR A 106 8.34 -10.60 30.67
C THR A 106 9.44 -11.24 31.53
N PRO A 107 9.17 -11.68 32.79
CA PRO A 107 10.16 -12.36 33.61
C PRO A 107 10.80 -13.59 32.90
N ALA A 108 10.04 -14.31 32.10
CA ALA A 108 10.54 -15.42 31.31
C ALA A 108 11.53 -14.95 30.21
N ALA A 109 11.17 -13.88 29.47
CA ALA A 109 12.04 -13.28 28.46
C ALA A 109 13.33 -12.71 29.08
N VAL A 110 13.26 -12.07 30.23
CA VAL A 110 14.44 -11.61 31.01
C VAL A 110 15.37 -12.77 31.29
N LYS A 111 14.83 -13.90 31.73
CA LYS A 111 15.63 -15.10 32.04
C LYS A 111 16.28 -15.70 30.79
N GLU A 112 15.52 -15.81 29.67
CA GLU A 112 16.06 -16.32 28.42
C GLU A 112 17.19 -15.42 27.89
N VAL A 113 16.98 -14.11 27.84
CA VAL A 113 17.94 -13.14 27.32
C VAL A 113 19.17 -13.05 28.24
N SER A 114 18.99 -12.98 29.57
CA SER A 114 20.11 -12.90 30.51
C SER A 114 21.04 -14.11 30.45
N ASN A 115 20.48 -15.31 30.27
CA ASN A 115 21.28 -16.54 30.14
C ASN A 115 22.18 -16.50 28.87
N GLU A 116 21.64 -16.04 27.73
CA GLU A 116 22.44 -15.98 26.50
C GLU A 116 23.51 -14.87 26.53
N VAL A 117 23.17 -13.68 27.04
CA VAL A 117 24.14 -12.58 27.10
C VAL A 117 25.18 -12.76 28.23
N GLY A 118 24.98 -13.74 29.11
CA GLY A 118 25.93 -14.13 30.18
C GLY A 118 25.88 -13.18 31.39
N CYS A 119 24.67 -12.93 31.90
CA CYS A 119 24.45 -12.23 33.18
C CYS A 119 23.33 -12.89 33.97
N SER A 120 23.19 -12.53 35.25
CA SER A 120 22.02 -12.92 36.01
C SER A 120 20.80 -12.08 35.63
N PRO A 121 19.56 -12.59 35.84
CA PRO A 121 18.33 -11.80 35.58
C PRO A 121 18.27 -10.48 36.32
N ALA A 122 18.89 -10.40 37.52
CA ALA A 122 18.97 -9.18 38.35
C ALA A 122 19.95 -8.14 37.77
N GLU A 123 20.92 -8.57 36.99
CA GLU A 123 21.92 -7.71 36.36
C GLU A 123 21.45 -7.19 34.95
N LEU A 124 20.36 -7.73 34.41
CA LEU A 124 19.80 -7.27 33.15
C LEU A 124 18.98 -6.02 33.38
N VAL A 125 19.41 -4.90 32.80
CA VAL A 125 18.70 -3.61 32.85
C VAL A 125 17.90 -3.45 31.54
N GLN A 126 16.58 -3.42 31.68
CA GLN A 126 15.69 -3.18 30.54
C GLN A 126 15.63 -1.69 30.24
N SER A 127 15.61 -1.38 28.93
CA SER A 127 15.30 -0.04 28.42
C SER A 127 14.31 -0.16 27.24
N ILE A 128 13.53 0.89 27.00
CA ILE A 128 12.56 0.92 25.90
C ILE A 128 13.17 1.62 24.69
N GLY A 129 13.02 1.01 23.52
CA GLY A 129 13.39 1.57 22.22
C GLY A 129 12.19 1.79 21.31
N ALA A 130 12.25 2.84 20.48
CA ALA A 130 11.26 3.04 19.42
C ALA A 130 11.30 1.89 18.40
N GLU A 131 10.13 1.48 17.90
CA GLU A 131 9.99 0.34 16.98
C GLU A 131 10.95 0.43 15.79
N LEU A 132 11.01 1.58 15.15
CA LEU A 132 11.87 1.78 13.97
C LEU A 132 13.35 1.52 14.29
N ARG A 133 13.84 1.92 15.48
CA ARG A 133 15.23 1.65 15.89
C ARG A 133 15.48 0.20 16.18
N ILE A 134 14.61 -0.43 16.96
CA ILE A 134 14.75 -1.86 17.30
C ILE A 134 14.73 -2.70 16.00
N ARG A 135 13.76 -2.48 15.12
CA ARG A 135 13.66 -3.18 13.84
C ARG A 135 14.90 -3.01 12.97
N PHE A 136 15.41 -1.77 12.87
CA PHE A 136 16.65 -1.50 12.15
C PHE A 136 17.86 -2.26 12.71
N GLN A 137 17.99 -2.32 14.04
CA GLN A 137 19.10 -3.05 14.66
C GLN A 137 18.96 -4.57 14.46
N LEU A 138 17.73 -5.11 14.54
CA LEU A 138 17.46 -6.52 14.26
C LEU A 138 17.87 -6.90 12.83
N GLU A 139 17.53 -6.07 11.84
CA GLU A 139 17.97 -6.28 10.47
C GLU A 139 19.49 -6.17 10.31
N LYS A 140 20.08 -5.09 10.84
CA LYS A 140 21.51 -4.80 10.68
C LYS A 140 22.41 -5.85 11.32
N ILE A 141 22.06 -6.29 12.54
CA ILE A 141 22.92 -7.16 13.36
C ILE A 141 22.60 -8.64 13.10
N TYR A 142 21.30 -8.98 13.11
CA TYR A 142 20.85 -10.37 13.12
C TYR A 142 20.30 -10.85 11.77
N ARG A 143 20.28 -9.96 10.75
CA ARG A 143 19.75 -10.27 9.41
C ARG A 143 18.28 -10.70 9.41
N VAL A 144 17.50 -10.25 10.40
CA VAL A 144 16.07 -10.45 10.44
C VAL A 144 15.45 -9.69 9.27
N GLU A 145 14.58 -10.36 8.51
CA GLU A 145 13.93 -9.76 7.34
C GLU A 145 13.09 -8.55 7.74
N ARG A 146 13.14 -7.53 6.89
CA ARG A 146 12.35 -6.32 7.07
C ARG A 146 10.91 -6.57 6.67
N ASP A 147 9.98 -6.27 7.56
CA ASP A 147 8.57 -6.22 7.23
C ASP A 147 8.34 -5.25 6.05
N PRO A 148 7.62 -5.67 4.97
CA PRO A 148 7.29 -4.84 3.80
C PRO A 148 6.70 -3.47 4.17
N ARG A 149 6.02 -3.38 5.30
CA ARG A 149 5.52 -2.13 5.87
C ARG A 149 6.60 -1.04 5.99
N PHE A 150 7.84 -1.38 6.23
CA PHE A 150 8.94 -0.44 6.41
C PHE A 150 9.76 -0.18 5.14
N LEU A 151 9.32 -0.69 3.99
CA LEU A 151 9.89 -0.33 2.69
C LEU A 151 9.51 1.12 2.35
N ARG A 152 10.48 1.89 1.88
CA ARG A 152 10.28 3.28 1.42
C ARG A 152 10.99 3.47 0.08
N ALA A 153 10.36 4.24 -0.81
CA ALA A 153 11.05 4.76 -1.97
C ALA A 153 12.07 5.84 -1.52
N ASN A 154 13.28 5.78 -2.05
CA ASN A 154 14.34 6.76 -1.77
C ASN A 154 13.86 8.18 -2.11
N GLY A 155 13.95 9.13 -1.17
CA GLY A 155 13.68 10.51 -1.56
C GLY A 155 13.57 11.60 -0.49
N THR A 156 13.44 11.32 0.79
CA THR A 156 13.43 12.38 1.82
C THR A 156 14.57 12.21 2.82
N ARG A 157 15.60 13.04 2.66
CA ARG A 157 16.67 13.19 3.64
C ARG A 157 16.14 13.95 4.87
N SER A 158 15.78 13.24 5.94
CA SER A 158 16.00 13.72 7.29
C SER A 158 17.13 12.88 7.89
N GLU A 159 17.91 13.42 8.82
CA GLU A 159 19.04 12.70 9.43
C GLU A 159 18.59 11.39 10.12
N ASP A 160 17.35 11.32 10.57
CA ASP A 160 16.72 10.11 11.09
C ASP A 160 16.23 9.16 9.98
N SER A 161 16.09 9.60 8.74
CA SER A 161 15.66 8.79 7.58
C SER A 161 16.80 7.96 6.97
N GLN A 162 18.06 8.19 7.32
CA GLN A 162 19.19 7.34 6.91
C GLN A 162 19.07 5.90 7.45
N VAL A 163 18.20 5.69 8.42
CA VAL A 163 17.93 4.38 9.01
C VAL A 163 17.21 3.42 8.05
N PHE A 164 16.57 3.93 6.98
CA PHE A 164 15.68 3.13 6.12
C PHE A 164 15.95 3.24 4.61
N GLN A 165 17.18 3.57 4.21
CA GLN A 165 17.59 3.49 2.82
C GLN A 165 17.92 2.03 2.46
N LEU A 166 16.91 1.27 2.07
CA LEU A 166 17.10 0.09 1.22
C LEU A 166 16.23 0.28 -0.01
N ALA A 167 16.89 0.54 -1.13
CA ALA A 167 16.32 0.21 -2.42
C ALA A 167 15.95 -1.29 -2.39
N PRO A 168 14.82 -1.71 -2.98
CA PRO A 168 14.65 -3.12 -3.27
C PRO A 168 15.94 -3.59 -3.97
N LYS A 169 16.44 -4.78 -3.63
CA LYS A 169 17.54 -5.39 -4.38
C LYS A 169 17.02 -5.62 -5.80
N ILE A 170 17.17 -4.63 -6.63
CA ILE A 170 17.05 -4.78 -8.08
C ILE A 170 18.22 -5.67 -8.45
N ASP A 171 17.94 -6.73 -9.20
CA ASP A 171 18.99 -7.58 -9.78
C ASP A 171 20.05 -6.66 -10.39
N PRO A 172 21.33 -6.77 -10.01
CA PRO A 172 22.41 -5.92 -10.52
C PRO A 172 22.47 -5.88 -12.06
N ALA A 173 22.04 -6.95 -12.72
CA ALA A 173 21.92 -7.00 -14.17
C ALA A 173 20.77 -6.11 -14.71
N LEU A 174 19.71 -5.93 -13.94
CA LEU A 174 18.60 -5.03 -14.29
C LEU A 174 18.95 -3.55 -14.00
N GLU A 175 19.69 -3.32 -12.92
CA GLU A 175 20.20 -1.99 -12.55
C GLU A 175 21.22 -1.49 -13.57
N ALA A 176 22.12 -2.34 -14.04
CA ALA A 176 23.08 -2.05 -15.12
C ALA A 176 22.38 -1.73 -16.45
N LYS A 177 21.27 -2.42 -16.76
CA LYS A 177 20.44 -2.16 -17.95
C LYS A 177 19.66 -0.86 -17.86
N LEU A 178 19.23 -0.44 -16.67
CA LEU A 178 18.53 0.83 -16.43
C LEU A 178 19.47 2.04 -16.41
N MET A 179 20.76 1.81 -16.09
CA MET A 179 21.81 2.83 -16.08
C MET A 179 22.59 2.92 -17.40
N SER A 180 22.50 1.93 -18.30
CA SER A 180 23.05 2.03 -19.63
C SER A 180 22.06 2.80 -20.51
N ASP A 181 22.43 3.96 -21.01
CA ASP A 181 21.72 4.77 -22.00
C ASP A 181 21.59 4.07 -23.39
N GLU A 182 21.70 2.77 -23.44
CA GLU A 182 21.42 1.95 -24.63
C GLU A 182 19.92 1.59 -24.75
N VAL A 183 19.04 2.57 -24.61
CA VAL A 183 17.81 2.56 -25.35
C VAL A 183 18.15 3.16 -26.71
N SER A 184 18.38 2.32 -27.70
CA SER A 184 18.49 2.72 -29.09
C SER A 184 17.30 3.59 -29.43
N VAL A 185 17.50 4.91 -29.48
CA VAL A 185 16.55 5.83 -30.09
C VAL A 185 16.53 5.45 -31.57
N VAL A 186 15.49 4.71 -31.95
CA VAL A 186 15.17 4.55 -33.37
C VAL A 186 14.79 5.94 -33.86
N ASP A 187 15.65 6.51 -34.69
CA ASP A 187 15.40 7.76 -35.40
C ASP A 187 14.05 7.69 -36.11
N GLY A 188 13.10 8.48 -35.68
CA GLY A 188 11.77 8.56 -36.23
C GLY A 188 10.86 9.44 -35.38
N ILE A 189 11.29 10.67 -35.06
CA ILE A 189 10.37 11.69 -34.54
C ILE A 189 9.53 12.17 -35.72
N PRO A 190 8.20 11.87 -35.76
CA PRO A 190 7.33 12.54 -36.73
C PRO A 190 7.29 14.02 -36.38
N GLN A 191 7.68 14.87 -37.32
CA GLN A 191 7.52 16.32 -37.17
C GLN A 191 6.02 16.64 -36.99
N PRO A 192 5.68 17.61 -36.12
CA PRO A 192 4.29 17.99 -35.92
C PRO A 192 3.74 18.55 -37.26
N VAL A 193 2.75 17.84 -37.81
CA VAL A 193 1.96 18.33 -38.94
C VAL A 193 1.27 19.61 -38.50
N ALA A 194 1.52 20.72 -39.21
CA ALA A 194 0.86 22.00 -39.01
C ALA A 194 -0.67 21.81 -39.03
N ARG A 195 -1.34 22.21 -37.96
CA ARG A 195 -2.79 22.23 -37.87
C ARG A 195 -3.34 23.23 -38.90
N PRO A 196 -4.33 22.87 -39.72
CA PRO A 196 -5.03 23.85 -40.53
C PRO A 196 -5.73 24.86 -39.64
N ASN A 197 -5.69 26.14 -40.02
CA ASN A 197 -6.35 27.24 -39.33
C ASN A 197 -7.84 26.92 -39.15
N MET A 198 -8.26 26.75 -37.91
CA MET A 198 -9.68 26.73 -37.60
C MET A 198 -10.21 28.14 -37.70
N VAL A 199 -11.16 28.31 -38.60
CA VAL A 199 -11.99 29.50 -38.75
C VAL A 199 -12.80 29.67 -37.47
N ASP A 200 -12.79 30.90 -36.98
CA ASP A 200 -13.52 31.36 -35.80
C ASP A 200 -15.02 31.48 -36.22
N ASP A 201 -15.83 30.49 -35.87
CA ASP A 201 -17.28 30.57 -35.93
C ASP A 201 -17.82 30.74 -34.50
N SER A 202 -17.90 32.01 -34.12
CA SER A 202 -18.69 32.46 -32.98
C SER A 202 -20.17 32.43 -33.32
N ASP A 203 -20.82 31.28 -33.20
CA ASP A 203 -22.27 31.17 -33.24
C ASP A 203 -22.82 30.52 -31.96
N ALA A 204 -23.85 31.21 -31.45
CA ALA A 204 -24.48 31.03 -30.18
C ALA A 204 -24.80 29.60 -29.80
N LEU A 205 -24.37 29.19 -28.57
CA LEU A 205 -24.80 27.97 -27.90
C LEU A 205 -26.34 27.93 -27.79
N PRO A 206 -27.01 26.87 -28.20
CA PRO A 206 -28.44 26.70 -27.97
C PRO A 206 -28.68 26.60 -26.45
N PRO A 207 -29.89 27.02 -25.97
CA PRO A 207 -30.21 27.04 -24.54
C PRO A 207 -30.04 25.63 -23.94
N SER A 208 -29.36 25.57 -22.81
CA SER A 208 -29.13 24.35 -22.05
C SER A 208 -30.44 23.66 -21.68
N VAL A 209 -30.72 22.52 -22.29
CA VAL A 209 -31.75 21.61 -21.81
C VAL A 209 -31.23 21.02 -20.49
N PRO A 210 -32.00 21.01 -19.39
CA PRO A 210 -31.57 20.42 -18.16
C PRO A 210 -31.25 18.96 -18.41
N GLU A 211 -30.03 18.54 -18.08
CA GLU A 211 -29.63 17.14 -18.18
C GLU A 211 -30.56 16.28 -17.31
N PRO A 212 -31.07 15.17 -17.83
CA PRO A 212 -31.86 14.25 -17.03
C PRO A 212 -31.00 13.71 -15.88
N PRO A 213 -31.57 13.38 -14.71
CA PRO A 213 -30.80 12.86 -13.59
C PRO A 213 -29.93 11.69 -14.02
N TYR A 214 -28.68 11.72 -13.59
CA TYR A 214 -27.67 10.71 -13.93
C TYR A 214 -28.19 9.30 -13.59
N ASP A 215 -28.47 8.51 -14.62
CA ASP A 215 -28.78 7.08 -14.49
C ASP A 215 -27.52 6.28 -14.82
N PRO A 216 -26.81 5.72 -13.83
CA PRO A 216 -25.59 4.94 -14.07
C PRO A 216 -25.79 3.75 -14.98
N MET A 217 -27.05 3.31 -15.16
CA MET A 217 -27.42 2.18 -16.02
C MET A 217 -27.83 2.58 -17.44
N ALA A 218 -28.02 3.89 -17.71
CA ALA A 218 -28.52 4.35 -19.02
C ALA A 218 -27.60 3.97 -20.19
N GLY A 219 -26.28 4.01 -19.98
CA GLY A 219 -25.27 3.60 -20.98
C GLY A 219 -25.30 2.09 -21.25
N GLU A 220 -25.50 1.28 -20.23
CA GLU A 220 -25.60 -0.17 -20.36
C GLU A 220 -26.93 -0.62 -20.96
N ARG A 221 -28.05 0.04 -20.61
CA ARG A 221 -29.36 -0.19 -21.25
C ARG A 221 -29.31 0.08 -22.75
N ARG A 222 -28.65 1.19 -23.19
CA ARG A 222 -28.49 1.49 -24.62
C ARG A 222 -27.65 0.44 -25.34
N ARG A 223 -26.53 -0.02 -24.73
CA ARG A 223 -25.70 -1.09 -25.29
C ARG A 223 -26.45 -2.41 -25.34
N TYR A 224 -27.20 -2.75 -24.29
CA TYR A 224 -28.03 -3.94 -24.25
C TYR A 224 -29.10 -3.94 -25.36
N LEU A 225 -29.82 -2.83 -25.51
CA LEU A 225 -30.84 -2.68 -26.57
C LEU A 225 -30.24 -2.71 -27.96
N LYS A 226 -29.04 -2.13 -28.17
CA LYS A 226 -28.33 -2.21 -29.47
C LYS A 226 -27.91 -3.65 -29.76
N THR A 227 -27.28 -4.34 -28.77
CA THR A 227 -26.88 -5.76 -28.91
C THR A 227 -28.07 -6.67 -29.17
N LEU A 228 -29.21 -6.42 -28.53
CA LEU A 228 -30.46 -7.17 -28.75
C LEU A 228 -30.98 -6.93 -30.13
N SER A 229 -31.00 -5.67 -30.63
CA SER A 229 -31.48 -5.35 -31.96
C SER A 229 -30.56 -5.91 -33.06
N ASP A 230 -29.25 -5.96 -32.84
CA ASP A 230 -28.27 -6.54 -33.76
C ASP A 230 -28.42 -8.07 -33.84
N LEU A 231 -28.63 -8.74 -32.66
CA LEU A 231 -28.94 -10.18 -32.60
C LEU A 231 -30.26 -10.56 -33.30
N LEU A 232 -31.29 -9.71 -33.17
CA LEU A 232 -32.56 -9.90 -33.86
C LEU A 232 -32.50 -9.69 -35.36
N ARG A 233 -31.53 -8.92 -35.86
CA ARG A 233 -31.25 -8.72 -37.30
C ARG A 233 -30.47 -9.88 -37.91
N GLU A 234 -29.52 -10.45 -37.18
CA GLU A 234 -28.62 -11.50 -37.69
C GLU A 234 -29.24 -12.90 -37.66
N THR A 235 -30.19 -13.16 -36.74
CA THR A 235 -30.84 -14.47 -36.65
C THR A 235 -32.28 -14.38 -37.11
N GLY A 236 -32.59 -14.91 -38.24
CA GLY A 236 -33.97 -15.06 -38.76
C GLY A 236 -34.86 -15.94 -37.86
N ASP A 237 -34.33 -16.45 -36.74
CA ASP A 237 -35.00 -17.28 -35.76
C ASP A 237 -35.17 -16.54 -34.40
N HIS A 238 -36.35 -15.91 -34.24
CA HIS A 238 -36.67 -15.09 -33.06
C HIS A 238 -36.55 -15.85 -31.72
N LYS A 239 -36.78 -17.16 -31.70
CA LYS A 239 -36.71 -17.96 -30.44
C LYS A 239 -35.28 -18.07 -29.92
N ASP A 240 -34.32 -18.34 -30.79
CA ASP A 240 -32.91 -18.47 -30.36
C ASP A 240 -32.30 -17.14 -29.94
N ALA A 241 -32.66 -16.05 -30.60
CA ALA A 241 -32.22 -14.71 -30.21
C ALA A 241 -32.78 -14.31 -28.81
N ILE A 242 -34.04 -14.58 -28.54
CA ILE A 242 -34.68 -14.34 -27.22
C ILE A 242 -34.04 -15.22 -26.13
N LEU A 243 -33.75 -16.48 -26.42
CA LEU A 243 -33.08 -17.39 -25.48
C LEU A 243 -31.66 -16.95 -25.15
N ARG A 244 -30.87 -16.53 -26.16
CA ARG A 244 -29.52 -15.98 -25.96
C ARG A 244 -29.55 -14.67 -25.16
N ALA A 245 -30.47 -13.77 -25.48
CA ALA A 245 -30.66 -12.51 -24.75
C ALA A 245 -31.08 -12.75 -23.30
N SER A 246 -31.97 -13.70 -23.06
CA SER A 246 -32.42 -14.09 -21.72
C SER A 246 -31.26 -14.70 -20.89
N ARG A 247 -30.44 -15.57 -21.49
CA ARG A 247 -29.24 -16.15 -20.85
C ARG A 247 -28.21 -15.06 -20.51
N LEU A 248 -27.98 -14.12 -21.41
CA LEU A 248 -27.07 -12.97 -21.19
C LEU A 248 -27.59 -12.07 -20.06
N ALA A 249 -28.88 -11.76 -20.04
CA ALA A 249 -29.52 -10.97 -19.00
C ALA A 249 -29.43 -11.66 -17.63
N LYS A 250 -29.68 -12.97 -17.55
CA LYS A 250 -29.53 -13.77 -16.32
C LYS A 250 -28.08 -13.75 -15.83
N ARG A 251 -27.11 -13.99 -16.73
CA ARG A 251 -25.68 -13.98 -16.39
C ARG A 251 -25.23 -12.63 -15.87
N LYS A 252 -25.67 -11.52 -16.48
CA LYS A 252 -25.39 -10.15 -15.99
C LYS A 252 -26.00 -9.91 -14.61
N LYS A 253 -27.22 -10.36 -14.37
CA LYS A 253 -27.90 -10.25 -13.08
C LYS A 253 -27.17 -11.01 -11.97
N ASP A 254 -26.68 -12.22 -12.28
CA ASP A 254 -25.92 -13.03 -11.34
C ASP A 254 -24.59 -12.37 -11.01
N VAL A 255 -23.83 -11.89 -12.01
CA VAL A 255 -22.56 -11.14 -11.80
C VAL A 255 -22.78 -9.89 -10.97
N PHE A 256 -23.84 -9.11 -11.25
CA PHE A 256 -24.18 -7.92 -10.49
C PHE A 256 -24.50 -8.23 -9.02
N ARG A 257 -25.29 -9.30 -8.78
CA ARG A 257 -25.60 -9.76 -7.41
C ARG A 257 -24.34 -10.22 -6.67
N ASP A 258 -23.44 -10.94 -7.35
CA ASP A 258 -22.20 -11.42 -6.75
C ASP A 258 -21.26 -10.25 -6.42
N LEU A 259 -21.21 -9.22 -7.27
CA LEU A 259 -20.48 -7.99 -7.02
C LEU A 259 -21.06 -7.21 -5.83
N GLN A 260 -22.39 -7.06 -5.73
CA GLN A 260 -23.03 -6.44 -4.58
C GLN A 260 -22.74 -7.18 -3.27
N ASN A 261 -22.80 -8.50 -3.28
CA ASN A 261 -22.46 -9.32 -2.12
C ASN A 261 -20.98 -9.12 -1.71
N ALA A 262 -20.07 -9.07 -2.68
CA ALA A 262 -18.65 -8.85 -2.43
C ALA A 262 -18.40 -7.46 -1.84
N THR A 263 -19.00 -6.41 -2.40
CA THR A 263 -18.85 -5.02 -1.91
C THR A 263 -19.39 -4.87 -0.48
N GLN A 264 -20.50 -5.49 -0.15
CA GLN A 264 -21.02 -5.51 1.23
C GLN A 264 -20.08 -6.24 2.20
N ARG A 265 -19.50 -7.38 1.78
CA ARG A 265 -18.54 -8.13 2.59
C ARG A 265 -17.24 -7.35 2.81
N ILE A 266 -16.74 -6.63 1.80
CA ILE A 266 -15.58 -5.75 1.91
C ILE A 266 -15.87 -4.65 2.94
N PHE A 267 -16.99 -3.93 2.77
CA PHE A 267 -17.39 -2.86 3.69
C PHE A 267 -17.52 -3.35 5.14
N ALA A 268 -18.01 -4.56 5.37
CA ALA A 268 -18.19 -5.17 6.70
C ALA A 268 -16.91 -5.78 7.27
N GLY A 269 -15.72 -5.56 6.71
CA GLY A 269 -14.45 -6.05 7.25
C GLY A 269 -14.19 -5.56 8.66
N ALA A 270 -13.86 -6.46 9.60
CA ALA A 270 -13.68 -6.11 11.01
C ALA A 270 -12.46 -5.22 11.25
N ASP A 271 -11.42 -5.40 10.46
CA ASP A 271 -10.14 -4.69 10.53
C ASP A 271 -9.58 -4.44 9.12
N ARG A 272 -8.43 -3.80 9.06
CA ARG A 272 -7.77 -3.45 7.80
C ARG A 272 -7.39 -4.69 6.96
N GLU A 273 -6.95 -5.76 7.60
CA GLU A 273 -6.56 -7.00 6.92
C GLU A 273 -7.78 -7.69 6.32
N ALA A 274 -8.89 -7.70 7.04
CA ALA A 274 -10.15 -8.25 6.55
C ALA A 274 -10.73 -7.43 5.37
N VAL A 275 -10.63 -6.10 5.40
CA VAL A 275 -11.06 -5.25 4.27
C VAL A 275 -10.18 -5.51 3.05
N ALA A 276 -8.86 -5.47 3.21
CA ALA A 276 -7.90 -5.66 2.13
C ALA A 276 -7.96 -7.08 1.55
N GLY A 277 -7.97 -8.11 2.40
CA GLY A 277 -8.07 -9.51 1.96
C GLY A 277 -9.35 -9.77 1.17
N ARG A 278 -10.51 -9.35 1.69
CA ARG A 278 -11.80 -9.50 0.97
C ARG A 278 -11.84 -8.73 -0.35
N ALA A 279 -11.13 -7.60 -0.43
CA ALA A 279 -11.04 -6.82 -1.67
C ALA A 279 -10.21 -7.57 -2.73
N ILE A 280 -9.05 -8.12 -2.36
CA ILE A 280 -8.22 -8.95 -3.25
C ILE A 280 -8.97 -10.22 -3.67
N ASP A 281 -9.62 -10.93 -2.73
CA ASP A 281 -10.45 -12.12 -3.01
C ASP A 281 -11.59 -11.79 -3.99
N ALA A 282 -12.21 -10.61 -3.87
CA ALA A 282 -13.24 -10.16 -4.78
C ALA A 282 -12.67 -9.89 -6.18
N VAL A 283 -11.50 -9.24 -6.30
CA VAL A 283 -10.83 -9.05 -7.59
C VAL A 283 -10.51 -10.41 -8.20
N GLU A 284 -9.93 -11.34 -7.45
CA GLU A 284 -9.57 -12.66 -7.93
C GLU A 284 -10.79 -13.46 -8.40
N SER A 285 -11.87 -13.48 -7.62
CA SER A 285 -13.04 -14.30 -7.89
C SER A 285 -13.95 -13.73 -8.98
N LEU A 286 -14.14 -12.41 -9.04
CA LEU A 286 -15.09 -11.73 -9.92
C LEU A 286 -14.45 -11.18 -11.20
N ILE A 287 -13.21 -10.68 -11.11
CA ILE A 287 -12.49 -10.09 -12.25
C ILE A 287 -11.63 -11.17 -12.95
N LYS A 288 -12.29 -12.17 -13.53
CA LYS A 288 -11.64 -13.35 -14.12
C LYS A 288 -10.63 -13.05 -15.22
N LEU A 289 -10.71 -11.89 -15.85
CA LEU A 289 -9.82 -11.45 -16.91
C LEU A 289 -8.55 -10.74 -16.40
N ALA A 290 -8.45 -10.46 -15.12
CA ALA A 290 -7.19 -10.04 -14.50
C ALA A 290 -6.29 -11.27 -14.34
N SER A 291 -5.09 -11.25 -14.95
CA SER A 291 -4.10 -12.33 -14.81
C SER A 291 -3.41 -12.28 -13.45
N ALA A 292 -3.19 -11.07 -12.94
CA ALA A 292 -2.68 -10.78 -11.61
C ALA A 292 -3.20 -9.43 -11.13
N SER A 293 -3.26 -9.24 -9.82
CA SER A 293 -3.57 -7.94 -9.23
C SER A 293 -2.84 -7.76 -7.91
N MET A 294 -2.52 -6.51 -7.60
CA MET A 294 -1.85 -6.10 -6.38
C MET A 294 -2.54 -4.88 -5.80
N LEU A 295 -2.76 -4.90 -4.48
CA LEU A 295 -3.19 -3.76 -3.69
C LEU A 295 -1.95 -3.06 -3.13
N LEU A 296 -1.81 -1.76 -3.45
CA LEU A 296 -0.71 -0.93 -2.98
C LEU A 296 -1.25 0.20 -2.11
N VAL A 297 -0.61 0.44 -0.97
CA VAL A 297 -0.96 1.52 -0.03
C VAL A 297 -0.07 2.72 -0.27
N ILE A 298 -0.66 3.93 -0.31
CA ILE A 298 0.11 5.17 -0.45
C ILE A 298 0.75 5.52 0.90
N ARG A 299 2.07 5.70 0.88
CA ARG A 299 2.87 6.15 2.02
C ARG A 299 3.83 7.24 1.58
N GLY A 300 3.53 8.48 1.96
CA GLY A 300 4.27 9.64 1.51
C GLY A 300 4.32 9.72 -0.02
N LYS A 301 5.51 9.60 -0.60
CA LYS A 301 5.74 9.74 -2.05
C LYS A 301 5.80 8.40 -2.82
N ALA A 302 5.35 7.32 -2.21
CA ALA A 302 5.35 5.99 -2.83
C ALA A 302 4.07 5.22 -2.60
N ALA A 303 3.72 4.34 -3.55
CA ALA A 303 2.72 3.29 -3.39
C ALA A 303 3.45 1.98 -3.08
N VAL A 304 3.20 1.39 -1.92
CA VAL A 304 3.88 0.19 -1.42
C VAL A 304 2.93 -1.00 -1.50
N SER A 305 3.40 -2.11 -2.07
CA SER A 305 2.64 -3.34 -2.16
C SER A 305 2.24 -3.86 -0.77
N TRP A 306 1.03 -4.40 -0.69
CA TRP A 306 0.49 -4.97 0.54
C TRP A 306 0.00 -6.40 0.34
N LEU A 307 -0.99 -6.59 -0.53
CA LEU A 307 -1.57 -7.90 -0.85
C LEU A 307 -1.70 -8.03 -2.37
N GLY A 308 -1.73 -9.25 -2.86
CA GLY A 308 -1.94 -9.50 -4.28
C GLY A 308 -2.08 -10.98 -4.59
N PHE A 309 -2.44 -11.27 -5.83
CA PHE A 309 -2.48 -12.61 -6.39
C PHE A 309 -1.97 -12.62 -7.82
N ALA A 310 -1.44 -13.75 -8.25
CA ALA A 310 -1.20 -14.09 -9.64
C ALA A 310 -1.86 -15.45 -9.92
N ARG A 311 -2.61 -15.55 -11.04
CA ARG A 311 -3.38 -16.77 -11.36
C ARG A 311 -2.51 -17.96 -11.74
N ASP A 312 -1.27 -17.71 -12.14
CA ASP A 312 -0.27 -18.75 -12.42
C ASP A 312 0.41 -19.29 -11.14
N GLY A 313 0.02 -18.76 -9.97
CA GLY A 313 0.61 -19.16 -8.68
C GLY A 313 1.97 -18.51 -8.40
N THR A 314 2.42 -17.56 -9.22
CA THR A 314 3.67 -16.82 -8.97
C THR A 314 3.50 -15.96 -7.71
N GLU A 315 4.46 -16.04 -6.80
CA GLU A 315 4.52 -15.15 -5.64
C GLU A 315 4.89 -13.73 -6.08
N LEU A 316 4.05 -12.75 -5.72
CA LEU A 316 4.27 -11.37 -6.11
C LEU A 316 5.32 -10.72 -5.20
N PRO A 317 6.31 -10.00 -5.77
CA PRO A 317 7.36 -9.36 -4.99
C PRO A 317 6.83 -8.17 -4.18
N ALA A 318 7.48 -7.89 -3.06
CA ALA A 318 7.27 -6.65 -2.34
C ALA A 318 7.93 -5.49 -3.11
N ILE A 319 7.12 -4.52 -3.53
CA ILE A 319 7.57 -3.37 -4.34
C ILE A 319 7.12 -2.04 -3.74
N ALA A 320 7.84 -0.98 -4.07
CA ALA A 320 7.47 0.40 -3.79
C ALA A 320 7.57 1.21 -5.09
N VAL A 321 6.44 1.74 -5.54
CA VAL A 321 6.34 2.53 -6.78
C VAL A 321 6.41 4.01 -6.43
N PRO A 322 7.41 4.78 -6.90
CA PRO A 322 7.51 6.21 -6.63
C PRO A 322 6.38 6.96 -7.34
N LEU A 323 5.78 7.94 -6.64
CA LEU A 323 4.68 8.77 -7.16
C LEU A 323 5.16 10.12 -7.75
N GLU A 324 6.45 10.42 -7.68
CA GLU A 324 7.03 11.67 -8.20
C GLU A 324 7.47 11.57 -9.66
N HIS A 325 7.53 10.38 -10.22
CA HIS A 325 7.92 10.15 -11.61
C HIS A 325 6.71 10.05 -12.54
N HIS A 326 6.93 10.19 -13.84
CA HIS A 326 5.86 10.02 -14.82
C HIS A 326 5.43 8.55 -14.90
N GLY A 327 4.11 8.31 -14.97
CA GLY A 327 3.56 6.96 -15.07
C GLY A 327 2.06 6.89 -14.80
N LEU A 328 1.52 5.67 -14.86
CA LEU A 328 0.10 5.43 -14.61
C LEU A 328 -0.28 5.72 -13.14
N PHE A 329 0.59 5.37 -12.19
CA PHE A 329 0.34 5.62 -10.77
C PHE A 329 0.24 7.11 -10.42
N PRO A 330 1.24 7.96 -10.72
CA PRO A 330 1.13 9.40 -10.51
C PRO A 330 -0.08 9.99 -11.25
N SER A 331 -0.36 9.51 -12.46
CA SER A 331 -1.52 9.97 -13.24
C SER A 331 -2.84 9.60 -12.59
N ALA A 332 -2.96 8.39 -12.03
CA ALA A 332 -4.15 7.94 -11.29
C ALA A 332 -4.35 8.75 -10.01
N VAL A 333 -3.26 9.08 -9.28
CA VAL A 333 -3.29 9.91 -8.08
C VAL A 333 -3.75 11.34 -8.42
N ASN A 334 -3.14 11.97 -9.42
CA ASN A 334 -3.41 13.35 -9.77
C ASN A 334 -4.81 13.55 -10.35
N ARG A 335 -5.27 12.62 -11.18
CA ARG A 335 -6.59 12.68 -11.84
C ARG A 335 -7.70 12.05 -11.01
N LYS A 336 -7.36 11.26 -10.00
CA LYS A 336 -8.29 10.52 -9.12
C LYS A 336 -9.23 9.57 -9.89
N VAL A 337 -8.77 9.00 -10.99
CA VAL A 337 -9.52 8.10 -11.88
C VAL A 337 -8.69 6.88 -12.25
N THR A 338 -9.37 5.82 -12.67
CA THR A 338 -8.71 4.64 -13.23
C THR A 338 -7.91 5.00 -14.47
N MET A 339 -6.63 4.66 -14.46
CA MET A 339 -5.72 4.81 -15.57
C MET A 339 -5.46 3.46 -16.22
N ARG A 340 -5.35 3.47 -17.56
CA ARG A 340 -5.09 2.28 -18.35
C ARG A 340 -3.89 2.53 -19.26
N GLY A 341 -2.94 1.61 -19.24
CA GLY A 341 -1.79 1.62 -20.11
C GLY A 341 -1.82 0.40 -21.02
N GLU A 342 -1.78 0.63 -22.32
CA GLU A 342 -1.75 -0.42 -23.32
C GLU A 342 -0.33 -0.90 -23.55
N SER A 343 -0.17 -2.18 -23.84
CA SER A 343 1.11 -2.76 -24.23
C SER A 343 1.69 -1.99 -25.43
N GLY A 344 2.93 -1.51 -25.29
CA GLY A 344 3.60 -0.66 -26.28
C GLY A 344 3.60 0.83 -25.98
N ASN A 345 2.72 1.31 -25.06
CA ASN A 345 2.65 2.71 -24.64
C ASN A 345 2.96 2.89 -23.13
N LEU A 346 3.45 1.84 -22.48
CA LEU A 346 3.88 1.89 -21.07
C LEU A 346 5.25 2.55 -20.96
N ASN A 347 5.46 3.33 -19.90
CA ASN A 347 6.80 3.81 -19.57
C ASN A 347 7.61 2.74 -18.82
N ALA A 348 8.88 3.01 -18.55
CA ALA A 348 9.77 2.05 -17.88
C ALA A 348 9.26 1.58 -16.52
N LEU A 349 8.69 2.48 -15.68
CA LEU A 349 8.14 2.11 -14.38
C LEU A 349 6.88 1.24 -14.51
N ASP A 350 6.01 1.55 -15.45
CA ASP A 350 4.79 0.79 -15.70
C ASP A 350 5.12 -0.62 -16.24
N TYR A 351 6.18 -0.75 -17.07
CA TYR A 351 6.69 -2.06 -17.51
C TYR A 351 7.28 -2.87 -16.36
N LEU A 352 8.05 -2.24 -15.46
CA LEU A 352 8.59 -2.91 -14.27
C LEU A 352 7.46 -3.43 -13.37
N LEU A 353 6.39 -2.63 -13.21
CA LEU A 353 5.23 -3.05 -12.46
C LEU A 353 4.49 -4.20 -13.13
N LEU A 354 4.28 -4.15 -14.44
CA LEU A 354 3.67 -5.23 -15.19
C LEU A 354 4.49 -6.52 -15.06
N ALA A 355 5.82 -6.41 -15.13
CA ALA A 355 6.73 -7.53 -14.90
C ALA A 355 6.64 -8.06 -13.46
N SER A 356 6.51 -7.18 -12.46
CA SER A 356 6.31 -7.56 -11.05
C SER A 356 4.98 -8.29 -10.81
N LEU A 357 3.98 -8.08 -11.68
CA LEU A 357 2.73 -8.83 -11.69
C LEU A 357 2.83 -10.16 -12.48
N GLY A 358 4.04 -10.61 -12.80
CA GLY A 358 4.28 -11.85 -13.54
C GLY A 358 3.92 -11.79 -15.03
N SER A 359 3.56 -10.61 -15.55
CA SER A 359 3.15 -10.47 -16.95
C SER A 359 4.21 -9.72 -17.76
N ARG A 360 4.72 -10.36 -18.82
CA ARG A 360 5.65 -9.72 -19.77
C ARG A 360 4.93 -8.97 -20.90
N PHE A 361 3.68 -9.32 -21.13
CA PHE A 361 2.85 -8.76 -22.20
C PHE A 361 1.44 -8.54 -21.68
N GLY A 362 0.77 -7.49 -22.14
CA GLY A 362 -0.58 -7.14 -21.74
C GLY A 362 -0.71 -5.68 -21.34
N ASP A 363 -1.90 -5.32 -20.94
CA ASP A 363 -2.21 -3.97 -20.49
C ASP A 363 -2.17 -3.92 -18.96
N LEU A 364 -1.84 -2.75 -18.44
CA LEU A 364 -1.85 -2.44 -17.02
C LEU A 364 -3.03 -1.52 -16.70
N VAL A 365 -3.77 -1.84 -15.64
CA VAL A 365 -4.85 -1.01 -15.12
C VAL A 365 -4.50 -0.60 -13.70
N VAL A 366 -4.59 0.69 -13.40
CA VAL A 366 -4.37 1.26 -12.06
C VAL A 366 -5.65 1.96 -11.62
N THR A 367 -6.29 1.46 -10.56
CA THR A 367 -7.54 1.99 -10.04
C THR A 367 -7.34 2.57 -8.65
N PRO A 368 -7.59 3.88 -8.42
CA PRO A 368 -7.41 4.49 -7.11
C PRO A 368 -8.51 4.11 -6.13
N ILE A 369 -8.12 3.89 -4.88
CA ILE A 369 -9.00 3.68 -3.73
C ILE A 369 -9.04 4.97 -2.92
N LYS A 370 -10.23 5.55 -2.76
CA LYS A 370 -10.44 6.87 -2.17
C LYS A 370 -11.11 6.79 -0.80
N VAL A 371 -10.70 7.69 0.08
CA VAL A 371 -11.43 8.03 1.31
C VAL A 371 -11.65 9.53 1.32
N GLY A 372 -12.88 9.97 1.12
CA GLY A 372 -13.17 11.36 0.83
C GLY A 372 -12.44 11.82 -0.44
N GLU A 373 -11.72 12.94 -0.34
CA GLU A 373 -10.92 13.48 -1.44
C GLU A 373 -9.50 12.89 -1.57
N HIS A 374 -9.10 12.03 -0.64
CA HIS A 374 -7.75 11.50 -0.59
C HIS A 374 -7.66 10.09 -1.18
N ILE A 375 -6.63 9.84 -1.99
CA ILE A 375 -6.30 8.50 -2.44
C ILE A 375 -5.39 7.88 -1.39
N ILE A 376 -5.80 6.74 -0.85
CA ILE A 376 -5.11 6.05 0.25
C ILE A 376 -4.42 4.77 -0.20
N ALA A 377 -4.91 4.19 -1.28
CA ALA A 377 -4.38 2.96 -1.86
C ALA A 377 -4.73 2.89 -3.35
N MET A 378 -4.21 1.89 -4.04
CA MET A 378 -4.51 1.62 -5.45
C MET A 378 -4.52 0.13 -5.74
N PHE A 379 -5.39 -0.32 -6.64
CA PHE A 379 -5.22 -1.59 -7.31
C PHE A 379 -4.37 -1.41 -8.56
N ALA A 380 -3.41 -2.32 -8.75
CA ALA A 380 -2.74 -2.52 -10.02
C ALA A 380 -3.12 -3.90 -10.55
N ALA A 381 -3.63 -4.00 -11.76
CA ALA A 381 -4.05 -5.25 -12.36
C ALA A 381 -3.47 -5.42 -13.77
N ALA A 382 -2.86 -6.58 -14.01
CA ALA A 382 -2.42 -7.01 -15.34
C ALA A 382 -3.56 -7.74 -16.05
N LYS A 383 -3.74 -7.48 -17.34
CA LYS A 383 -4.79 -8.07 -18.16
C LYS A 383 -4.34 -8.28 -19.61
N PRO A 384 -4.97 -9.20 -20.37
CA PRO A 384 -4.78 -9.29 -21.81
C PRO A 384 -5.15 -7.98 -22.51
N SER A 385 -4.45 -7.65 -23.59
CA SER A 385 -4.69 -6.43 -24.38
C SER A 385 -6.10 -6.39 -24.93
N GLY A 386 -6.69 -5.19 -24.97
CA GLY A 386 -8.03 -4.96 -25.51
C GLY A 386 -9.20 -5.38 -24.62
N VAL A 387 -8.95 -6.00 -23.46
CA VAL A 387 -9.99 -6.46 -22.53
C VAL A 387 -10.32 -5.37 -21.51
N ARG A 388 -11.59 -5.27 -21.07
CA ARG A 388 -12.02 -4.41 -19.95
C ARG A 388 -12.14 -5.23 -18.66
N LEU A 389 -11.75 -4.62 -17.56
CA LEU A 389 -11.97 -5.17 -16.22
C LEU A 389 -13.20 -4.47 -15.62
N ASP A 390 -14.39 -5.05 -15.85
CA ASP A 390 -15.62 -4.53 -15.28
C ASP A 390 -15.71 -4.97 -13.80
N GLY A 391 -16.18 -4.09 -12.92
CA GLY A 391 -16.32 -4.33 -11.48
C GLY A 391 -15.11 -3.95 -10.61
N LEU A 392 -13.96 -3.59 -11.20
CA LEU A 392 -12.77 -3.21 -10.42
C LEU A 392 -12.96 -1.86 -9.70
N GLU A 393 -13.65 -0.93 -10.33
CA GLU A 393 -13.94 0.40 -9.76
C GLU A 393 -14.92 0.28 -8.57
N GLU A 394 -15.94 -0.54 -8.68
CA GLU A 394 -16.90 -0.81 -7.61
C GLU A 394 -16.24 -1.50 -6.40
N ILE A 395 -15.31 -2.43 -6.66
CA ILE A 395 -14.51 -3.06 -5.59
C ILE A 395 -13.61 -2.02 -4.93
N ALA A 396 -12.97 -1.14 -5.70
CA ALA A 396 -12.12 -0.09 -5.17
C ALA A 396 -12.92 0.92 -4.32
N GLU A 397 -14.11 1.30 -4.76
CA GLU A 397 -15.02 2.18 -4.02
C GLU A 397 -15.48 1.53 -2.70
N ALA A 398 -15.90 0.28 -2.73
CA ALA A 398 -16.29 -0.48 -1.53
C ALA A 398 -15.11 -0.63 -0.55
N THR A 399 -13.89 -0.82 -1.07
CA THR A 399 -12.67 -0.91 -0.27
C THR A 399 -12.40 0.43 0.43
N GLY A 400 -12.49 1.54 -0.30
CA GLY A 400 -12.37 2.89 0.26
C GLY A 400 -13.40 3.18 1.34
N ALA A 401 -14.67 2.81 1.11
CA ALA A 401 -15.74 2.94 2.10
C ALA A 401 -15.48 2.10 3.37
N GLY A 402 -14.96 0.88 3.23
CA GLY A 402 -14.56 0.02 4.35
C GLY A 402 -13.46 0.65 5.19
N PHE A 403 -12.41 1.17 4.56
CA PHE A 403 -11.33 1.89 5.25
C PHE A 403 -11.82 3.19 5.90
N ALA A 404 -12.70 3.95 5.22
CA ALA A 404 -13.29 5.17 5.79
C ALA A 404 -14.07 4.88 7.07
N ARG A 405 -14.81 3.76 7.13
CA ARG A 405 -15.49 3.29 8.34
C ARG A 405 -14.50 2.98 9.45
N LEU A 406 -13.46 2.18 9.17
CA LEU A 406 -12.44 1.83 10.16
C LEU A 406 -11.69 3.05 10.71
N MET A 407 -11.39 4.04 9.86
CA MET A 407 -10.75 5.28 10.27
C MET A 407 -11.64 6.11 11.21
N ARG A 408 -12.95 6.17 10.94
CA ARG A 408 -13.91 6.85 11.83
C ARG A 408 -14.03 6.15 13.18
N ASP A 409 -14.02 4.81 13.17
CA ASP A 409 -14.12 4.02 14.40
C ASP A 409 -12.84 4.11 15.25
N ALA A 410 -11.67 4.20 14.60
CA ALA A 410 -10.39 4.40 15.27
C ALA A 410 -10.21 5.82 15.86
N SER A 411 -10.97 6.81 15.38
CA SER A 411 -10.90 8.20 15.84
C SER A 411 -11.88 8.51 17.00
N LYS A 412 -12.76 7.56 17.37
CA LYS A 412 -13.63 7.63 18.56
C LYS A 412 -12.89 7.16 19.80
#